data_4dd2998c6b5d14e70af993562f11c184
#
_entry.id   4dd2998c6b5d14e70af993562f11c184
#
_cell.length_a   1.000
_cell.length_b   1.000
_cell.length_c   1.000
_cell.angle_alpha   90.00
_cell.angle_beta   90.00
_cell.angle_gamma   90.00
#
_symmetry.space_group_name_H-M   'P 1'
#
loop_
_entity.id
_entity.type
_entity.pdbx_description
1 polymer ?
#
loop_
_entity_poly.entity_id
_entity_poly.type
_entity_poly.pdbx_seq_one_letter_code
_entity_poly.pdbx_strand_id
1 'polypeptide(L)'
;MYFADWSWVVDRGPRIENLVACQLRAQLSFWQDQGLGEFGLWYLRDKDGREADFLVTRDGKPWLVLEVKASDTALAPGFLHMVRQVGAPHNFQLVVDLPEVDADPFARGSDPLVVPLRTFLRRWTVG
;
A
#
# COMPACT_ATOMS: atom_id res chain seq x y z
N MET A 1 2.16 8.10 -15.88
CA MET A 1 1.57 7.44 -14.68
C MET A 1 0.20 8.00 -14.44
N TYR A 2 -0.74 7.18 -14.12
CA TYR A 2 -2.08 7.59 -13.76
C TYR A 2 -2.62 6.74 -12.61
N PHE A 3 -3.67 7.26 -11.95
CA PHE A 3 -4.26 6.65 -10.77
C PHE A 3 -5.71 6.29 -11.04
N ALA A 4 -6.17 5.19 -10.44
CA ALA A 4 -7.58 4.83 -10.42
C ALA A 4 -8.00 4.59 -8.96
N ASP A 5 -9.16 5.10 -8.59
CA ASP A 5 -9.71 4.91 -7.26
C ASP A 5 -10.10 3.44 -7.07
N TRP A 6 -9.56 2.80 -6.04
CA TRP A 6 -9.83 1.40 -5.75
C TRP A 6 -11.31 1.10 -5.47
N SER A 7 -12.11 2.10 -5.11
CA SER A 7 -13.54 1.90 -4.93
C SER A 7 -14.24 1.40 -6.21
N TRP A 8 -13.63 1.63 -7.39
CA TRP A 8 -14.17 1.24 -8.69
C TRP A 8 -13.67 -0.12 -9.19
N VAL A 9 -12.62 -0.68 -8.58
CA VAL A 9 -11.96 -1.89 -9.10
C VAL A 9 -11.95 -3.05 -8.11
N VAL A 10 -12.65 -2.93 -6.98
CA VAL A 10 -12.68 -3.92 -5.89
C VAL A 10 -13.00 -5.33 -6.37
N ASP A 11 -13.91 -5.49 -7.34
CA ASP A 11 -14.35 -6.79 -7.80
C ASP A 11 -13.51 -7.36 -8.96
N ARG A 12 -12.45 -6.67 -9.38
CA ARG A 12 -11.68 -7.04 -10.58
C ARG A 12 -10.32 -7.65 -10.29
N GLY A 13 -9.77 -7.42 -9.12
CA GLY A 13 -8.44 -7.92 -8.76
C GLY A 13 -8.49 -9.31 -8.15
N PRO A 14 -7.33 -9.93 -7.92
CA PRO A 14 -7.25 -11.14 -7.13
C PRO A 14 -7.90 -10.97 -5.77
N ARG A 15 -8.46 -12.06 -5.25
CA ARG A 15 -9.22 -12.04 -4.00
C ARG A 15 -8.43 -11.45 -2.82
N ILE A 16 -7.14 -11.79 -2.74
CA ILE A 16 -6.27 -11.33 -1.67
C ILE A 16 -6.07 -9.81 -1.72
N GLU A 17 -5.90 -9.25 -2.91
CA GLU A 17 -5.75 -7.81 -3.10
C GLU A 17 -7.05 -7.08 -2.73
N ASN A 18 -8.20 -7.64 -3.08
CA ASN A 18 -9.49 -7.07 -2.72
C ASN A 18 -9.72 -7.05 -1.22
N LEU A 19 -9.32 -8.11 -0.51
CA LEU A 19 -9.41 -8.15 0.94
C LEU A 19 -8.54 -7.08 1.59
N VAL A 20 -7.32 -6.93 1.11
CA VAL A 20 -6.41 -5.89 1.61
C VAL A 20 -6.95 -4.50 1.29
N ALA A 21 -7.47 -4.28 0.08
CA ALA A 21 -8.10 -3.01 -0.28
C ALA A 21 -9.23 -2.63 0.66
N CYS A 22 -10.09 -3.58 1.02
CA CYS A 22 -11.19 -3.35 1.96
C CYS A 22 -10.67 -2.96 3.36
N GLN A 23 -9.63 -3.63 3.84
CA GLN A 23 -9.03 -3.32 5.13
C GLN A 23 -8.39 -1.92 5.14
N LEU A 24 -7.67 -1.58 4.08
CA LEU A 24 -7.05 -0.26 3.94
C LEU A 24 -8.12 0.84 3.91
N ARG A 25 -9.16 0.66 3.11
CA ARG A 25 -10.25 1.65 3.01
C ARG A 25 -10.98 1.84 4.32
N ALA A 26 -11.26 0.76 5.03
CA ALA A 26 -11.94 0.83 6.32
C ALA A 26 -11.13 1.66 7.32
N GLN A 27 -9.81 1.44 7.38
CA GLN A 27 -8.95 2.17 8.30
C GLN A 27 -8.83 3.65 7.89
N LEU A 28 -8.65 3.93 6.60
CA LEU A 28 -8.55 5.30 6.12
C LEU A 28 -9.85 6.08 6.34
N SER A 29 -10.99 5.46 6.11
CA SER A 29 -12.31 6.08 6.37
C SER A 29 -12.48 6.39 7.85
N PHE A 30 -12.07 5.48 8.72
CA PHE A 30 -12.14 5.70 10.17
C PHE A 30 -11.30 6.91 10.58
N TRP A 31 -10.06 7.01 10.11
CA TRP A 31 -9.19 8.13 10.44
C TRP A 31 -9.73 9.45 9.87
N GLN A 32 -10.27 9.43 8.67
CA GLN A 32 -10.86 10.61 8.05
C GLN A 32 -12.08 11.10 8.84
N ASP A 33 -12.93 10.18 9.28
CA ASP A 33 -14.09 10.50 10.12
C ASP A 33 -13.68 11.08 11.46
N GLN A 34 -12.51 10.71 11.98
CA GLN A 34 -11.94 11.26 13.20
C GLN A 34 -11.26 12.62 12.99
N GLY A 35 -11.20 13.11 11.77
CA GLY A 35 -10.57 14.39 11.47
C GLY A 35 -9.04 14.34 11.44
N LEU A 36 -8.44 13.15 11.26
CA LEU A 36 -6.98 12.97 11.31
C LEU A 36 -6.30 13.26 9.98
N GLY A 37 -7.03 13.57 8.95
CA GLY A 37 -6.51 13.93 7.64
C GLY A 37 -7.47 13.57 6.52
N GLU A 38 -7.14 13.96 5.31
CA GLU A 38 -7.81 13.52 4.09
C GLU A 38 -6.99 12.42 3.45
N PHE A 39 -7.59 11.25 3.26
CA PHE A 39 -6.90 10.08 2.76
C PHE A 39 -7.51 9.60 1.45
N GLY A 40 -6.65 9.08 0.56
CA GLY A 40 -7.09 8.44 -0.67
C GLY A 40 -6.41 7.10 -0.84
N LEU A 41 -7.11 6.18 -1.48
CA LEU A 41 -6.58 4.87 -1.85
C LEU A 41 -6.70 4.75 -3.37
N TRP A 42 -5.57 4.51 -4.03
CA TRP A 42 -5.45 4.54 -5.47
C TRP A 42 -4.73 3.28 -5.95
N TYR A 43 -4.99 2.92 -7.18
CA TYR A 43 -4.28 1.91 -7.90
C TYR A 43 -3.29 2.61 -8.85
N LEU A 44 -2.07 2.08 -8.97
CA LEU A 44 -1.02 2.69 -9.77
C LEU A 44 -0.74 1.89 -11.03
N ARG A 45 -0.68 2.60 -12.15
CA ARG A 45 -0.32 2.02 -13.42
C ARG A 45 0.36 3.06 -14.30
N ASP A 46 1.41 2.68 -15.03
CA ASP A 46 1.98 3.56 -16.03
C ASP A 46 1.53 3.14 -17.45
N LYS A 47 1.90 3.93 -18.44
CA LYS A 47 1.54 3.68 -19.85
C LYS A 47 2.14 2.40 -20.41
N ASP A 48 3.21 1.90 -19.81
CA ASP A 48 3.89 0.66 -20.24
C ASP A 48 3.34 -0.58 -19.51
N GLY A 49 2.28 -0.42 -18.73
CA GLY A 49 1.63 -1.52 -18.03
C GLY A 49 2.30 -1.92 -16.71
N ARG A 50 3.29 -1.17 -16.25
CA ARG A 50 3.90 -1.43 -14.94
C ARG A 50 2.97 -0.93 -13.85
N GLU A 51 2.82 -1.71 -12.79
CA GLU A 51 1.80 -1.50 -11.77
C GLU A 51 2.36 -1.66 -10.38
N ALA A 52 1.74 -0.97 -9.41
CA ALA A 52 1.75 -1.32 -8.01
C ALA A 52 0.30 -1.38 -7.54
N ASP A 53 0.02 -2.23 -6.56
CA ASP A 53 -1.36 -2.49 -6.17
C ASP A 53 -2.03 -1.26 -5.57
N PHE A 54 -1.32 -0.53 -4.71
CA PHE A 54 -1.92 0.61 -4.02
C PHE A 54 -0.97 1.79 -3.88
N LEU A 55 -1.54 2.98 -4.00
CA LEU A 55 -0.97 4.21 -3.48
C LEU A 55 -1.93 4.73 -2.41
N VAL A 56 -1.43 5.03 -1.23
CA VAL A 56 -2.18 5.74 -0.21
C VAL A 56 -1.68 7.18 -0.18
N THR A 57 -2.61 8.12 -0.30
CA THR A 57 -2.32 9.55 -0.17
C THR A 57 -2.83 10.08 1.16
N ARG A 58 -2.14 11.07 1.69
CA ARG A 58 -2.52 11.78 2.91
C ARG A 58 -2.44 13.27 2.63
N ASP A 59 -3.55 13.97 2.78
CA ASP A 59 -3.65 15.41 2.53
C ASP A 59 -3.13 15.80 1.13
N GLY A 60 -3.48 14.98 0.14
CA GLY A 60 -3.12 15.21 -1.25
C GLY A 60 -1.70 14.80 -1.64
N LYS A 61 -0.93 14.22 -0.73
CA LYS A 61 0.47 13.82 -0.96
C LYS A 61 0.63 12.31 -0.88
N PRO A 62 1.54 11.71 -1.67
CA PRO A 62 1.88 10.30 -1.51
C PRO A 62 2.38 10.01 -0.09
N TRP A 63 1.84 8.95 0.51
CA TRP A 63 2.24 8.49 1.84
C TRP A 63 2.82 7.08 1.77
N LEU A 64 2.11 6.15 1.13
CA LEU A 64 2.54 4.76 1.02
C LEU A 64 2.38 4.26 -0.40
N VAL A 65 3.37 3.52 -0.90
CA VAL A 65 3.21 2.66 -2.08
C VAL A 65 3.24 1.21 -1.59
N LEU A 66 2.24 0.43 -1.95
CA LEU A 66 2.06 -0.93 -1.44
C LEU A 66 1.89 -1.91 -2.59
N GLU A 67 2.54 -3.06 -2.46
CA GLU A 67 2.34 -4.23 -3.30
C GLU A 67 1.92 -5.39 -2.40
N VAL A 68 1.02 -6.24 -2.86
CA VAL A 68 0.52 -7.37 -2.07
C VAL A 68 0.89 -8.67 -2.75
N LYS A 69 1.52 -9.56 -2.00
CA LYS A 69 1.88 -10.91 -2.45
C LYS A 69 1.37 -11.94 -1.45
N ALA A 70 0.97 -13.11 -1.93
CA ALA A 70 0.59 -14.22 -1.05
C ALA A 70 1.80 -14.71 -0.27
N SER A 71 2.88 -15.04 -0.96
CA SER A 71 4.07 -15.65 -0.35
C SER A 71 5.40 -15.19 -0.95
N ASP A 72 5.40 -14.55 -2.11
CA ASP A 72 6.61 -14.13 -2.80
C ASP A 72 7.32 -13.02 -2.02
N THR A 73 8.59 -13.24 -1.69
CA THR A 73 9.42 -12.27 -0.96
C THR A 73 10.39 -11.51 -1.86
N ALA A 74 10.46 -11.83 -3.15
CA ALA A 74 11.25 -11.06 -4.11
C ALA A 74 10.51 -9.78 -4.47
N LEU A 75 11.18 -8.63 -4.41
CA LEU A 75 10.56 -7.35 -4.75
C LEU A 75 10.16 -7.32 -6.24
N ALA A 76 8.88 -7.07 -6.50
CA ALA A 76 8.33 -7.06 -7.85
C ALA A 76 8.89 -5.88 -8.66
N PRO A 77 9.34 -6.11 -9.92
CA PRO A 77 9.90 -5.03 -10.75
C PRO A 77 8.96 -3.85 -10.97
N GLY A 78 7.68 -4.12 -11.19
CA GLY A 78 6.67 -3.07 -11.37
C GLY A 78 6.52 -2.21 -10.11
N PHE A 79 6.52 -2.84 -8.94
CA PHE A 79 6.49 -2.14 -7.67
C PHE A 79 7.74 -1.25 -7.50
N LEU A 80 8.94 -1.79 -7.75
CA LEU A 80 10.18 -1.02 -7.67
C LEU A 80 10.17 0.19 -8.60
N HIS A 81 9.63 0.03 -9.80
CA HIS A 81 9.47 1.13 -10.74
C HIS A 81 8.56 2.23 -10.17
N MET A 82 7.42 1.85 -9.63
CA MET A 82 6.47 2.81 -9.05
C MET A 82 7.02 3.51 -7.82
N VAL A 83 7.79 2.82 -6.99
CA VAL A 83 8.48 3.43 -5.84
C VAL A 83 9.34 4.60 -6.30
N ARG A 84 10.11 4.43 -7.37
CA ARG A 84 10.96 5.49 -7.92
C ARG A 84 10.15 6.64 -8.50
N GLN A 85 9.04 6.32 -9.18
CA GLN A 85 8.19 7.33 -9.82
C GLN A 85 7.45 8.19 -8.81
N VAL A 86 6.94 7.59 -7.74
CA VAL A 86 6.06 8.27 -6.78
C VAL A 86 6.86 9.04 -5.72
N GLY A 87 7.93 8.46 -5.21
CA GLY A 87 8.73 9.10 -4.17
C GLY A 87 8.03 9.20 -2.82
N ALA A 88 7.18 8.22 -2.47
CA ALA A 88 6.51 8.21 -1.18
C ALA A 88 7.50 7.94 -0.03
N PRO A 89 7.20 8.43 1.19
CA PRO A 89 8.07 8.20 2.34
C PRO A 89 8.13 6.74 2.81
N HIS A 90 7.13 5.92 2.48
CA HIS A 90 7.09 4.51 2.85
C HIS A 90 6.66 3.66 1.68
N ASN A 91 7.35 2.53 1.47
CA ASN A 91 7.14 1.66 0.32
C ASN A 91 7.29 0.21 0.76
N PHE A 92 6.19 -0.55 0.75
CA PHE A 92 6.19 -1.91 1.29
C PHE A 92 5.62 -2.92 0.30
N GLN A 93 6.29 -4.07 0.18
CA GLN A 93 5.69 -5.25 -0.40
C GLN A 93 5.14 -6.09 0.76
N LEU A 94 3.82 -6.15 0.87
CA LEU A 94 3.12 -6.83 1.96
C LEU A 94 2.93 -8.29 1.60
N VAL A 95 3.42 -9.19 2.44
CA VAL A 95 3.35 -10.64 2.20
C VAL A 95 2.43 -11.28 3.24
N VAL A 96 1.37 -11.92 2.75
CA VAL A 96 0.30 -12.45 3.61
C VAL A 96 0.76 -13.65 4.44
N ASP A 97 1.53 -14.55 3.82
CA ASP A 97 1.93 -15.81 4.46
C ASP A 97 3.10 -15.67 5.44
N LEU A 98 3.76 -14.53 5.47
CA LEU A 98 4.83 -14.33 6.44
C LEU A 98 4.26 -14.11 7.84
N PRO A 99 4.89 -14.70 8.87
CA PRO A 99 4.48 -14.46 10.25
C PRO A 99 4.78 -13.02 10.67
N GLU A 100 4.00 -12.50 11.61
CA GLU A 100 4.25 -11.20 12.20
C GLU A 100 5.63 -11.17 12.86
N VAL A 101 6.33 -10.04 12.72
CA VAL A 101 7.62 -9.80 13.36
C VAL A 101 7.53 -8.59 14.29
N ASP A 102 8.36 -8.56 15.31
CA ASP A 102 8.44 -7.44 16.24
C ASP A 102 9.39 -6.38 15.68
N ALA A 103 8.90 -5.64 14.71
CA ALA A 103 9.64 -4.56 14.05
C ALA A 103 8.67 -3.48 13.61
N ASP A 104 9.17 -2.25 13.49
CA ASP A 104 8.40 -1.12 12.96
C ASP A 104 8.93 -0.77 11.57
N PRO A 105 8.21 -1.16 10.50
CA PRO A 105 8.65 -0.85 9.15
C PRO A 105 8.64 0.65 8.85
N PHE A 106 7.83 1.42 9.55
CA PHE A 106 7.74 2.88 9.35
C PHE A 106 8.97 3.62 9.87
N ALA A 107 9.80 2.97 10.67
CA ALA A 107 11.04 3.56 11.18
C ALA A 107 12.23 3.40 10.22
N ARG A 108 12.03 2.77 9.06
CA ARG A 108 13.10 2.34 8.17
C ARG A 108 13.39 3.26 6.98
N GLY A 109 12.72 4.38 6.86
CA GLY A 109 12.91 5.29 5.73
C GLY A 109 12.14 4.87 4.49
N SER A 110 12.55 5.35 3.31
CA SER A 110 11.78 5.23 2.07
C SER A 110 12.20 4.07 1.16
N ASP A 111 13.27 3.35 1.47
CA ASP A 111 13.67 2.20 0.66
C ASP A 111 12.59 1.12 0.67
N PRO A 112 12.32 0.46 -0.47
CA PRO A 112 11.30 -0.58 -0.52
C PRO A 112 11.67 -1.78 0.36
N LEU A 113 10.69 -2.23 1.15
CA LEU A 113 10.86 -3.32 2.11
C LEU A 113 9.82 -4.41 1.89
N VAL A 114 10.22 -5.65 2.14
CA VAL A 114 9.26 -6.76 2.28
C VAL A 114 8.80 -6.80 3.73
N VAL A 115 7.49 -6.72 3.94
CA VAL A 115 6.90 -6.62 5.27
C VAL A 115 5.74 -7.62 5.38
N PRO A 116 5.67 -8.41 6.47
CA PRO A 116 4.48 -9.22 6.70
C PRO A 116 3.24 -8.34 6.79
N LEU A 117 2.15 -8.73 6.12
CA LEU A 117 0.91 -7.96 6.15
C LEU A 117 0.45 -7.70 7.59
N ARG A 118 0.54 -8.70 8.46
CA ARG A 118 0.13 -8.58 9.87
C ARG A 118 0.96 -7.54 10.62
N THR A 119 2.25 -7.48 10.35
CA THR A 119 3.15 -6.49 10.95
C THR A 119 2.76 -5.09 10.50
N PHE A 120 2.51 -4.90 9.20
CA PHE A 120 2.05 -3.62 8.67
C PHE A 120 0.76 -3.16 9.33
N LEU A 121 -0.26 -4.01 9.35
CA LEU A 121 -1.57 -3.66 9.90
C LEU A 121 -1.50 -3.29 11.38
N ARG A 122 -0.62 -3.93 12.13
CA ARG A 122 -0.43 -3.66 13.56
C ARG A 122 0.29 -2.33 13.80
N ARG A 123 1.22 -1.96 12.92
CA ARG A 123 2.07 -0.78 13.11
C ARG A 123 1.59 0.47 12.38
N TRP A 124 0.63 0.33 11.48
CA TRP A 124 0.15 1.42 10.67
C TRP A 124 -0.71 2.39 11.49
N THR A 125 -0.20 3.60 11.70
CA THR A 125 -0.89 4.65 12.45
C THR A 125 -0.69 5.99 11.76
N VAL A 126 -1.51 6.99 12.13
CA VAL A 126 -1.36 8.36 11.64
C VAL A 126 -0.52 9.24 12.55
N GLY A 127 -0.12 8.71 13.68
CA GLY A 127 0.65 9.45 14.69
C GLY A 127 2.15 9.43 14.49
#